data_51e9a0102fec18f560c37ea409f23481
#
_entry.id   51e9a0102fec18f560c37ea409f23481
#
_cell.length_a   1.000
_cell.length_b   1.000
_cell.length_c   1.000
_cell.angle_alpha   90.00
_cell.angle_beta   90.00
_cell.angle_gamma   90.00
#
_symmetry.space_group_name_H-M   'P 1'
#
loop_
_entity.id
_entity.type
_entity.pdbx_description
1 polymer ?
#
loop_
_entity_poly.entity_id
_entity_poly.type
_entity_poly.pdbx_seq_one_letter_code
_entity_poly.pdbx_strand_id
1 'polypeptide(L)'
;GHVKWGYGCEIGIYAQHVYTSLPEGDTVLRYLERAAAVGTKSQRILDVAGAMLFRGQAIEKRVAVLSGGERARLCLAGLLLGSSNVLVLDEPGNHLDVETVDALAKALVDYSGTVIFTSHDRAFVSAVATNVVEVGGGRVVNYAGDYAAYLAAMNREIDDEEAAAGRATPATGGRAGKATGKPAAKAGSASAGNRERELRRETGNLERSIARLDAERKRHQADLLAATDPAEALRIHEAMTKAAADLAAAEERWLVLSEELAGLG
;
A
#
# COMPACT_ATOMS: atom_id res chain seq x y z
N GLY A 1 3.85 22.00 8.06
CA GLY A 1 3.22 21.48 9.28
C GLY A 1 4.26 21.24 10.37
N HIS A 2 3.80 21.03 11.59
CA HIS A 2 4.66 20.69 12.72
C HIS A 2 4.14 19.40 13.34
N VAL A 3 5.05 18.45 13.61
CA VAL A 3 4.75 17.21 14.33
C VAL A 3 5.38 17.32 15.72
N LYS A 4 4.59 17.00 16.75
CA LYS A 4 5.07 16.90 18.13
C LYS A 4 4.86 15.47 18.61
N TRP A 5 5.94 14.78 18.88
CA TRP A 5 5.93 13.44 19.42
C TRP A 5 5.70 13.44 20.92
N GLY A 6 5.03 12.39 21.42
CA GLY A 6 4.84 12.21 22.85
C GLY A 6 6.14 11.89 23.60
N TYR A 7 6.07 11.96 24.91
CA TYR A 7 7.19 11.58 25.76
C TYR A 7 7.47 10.07 25.59
N GLY A 8 8.77 9.71 25.51
CA GLY A 8 9.20 8.32 25.35
C GLY A 8 9.05 7.74 23.95
N CYS A 9 8.67 8.53 22.94
CA CYS A 9 8.69 8.08 21.54
C CYS A 9 10.12 8.08 21.00
N GLU A 10 10.65 6.90 20.70
CA GLU A 10 11.88 6.69 19.94
C GLU A 10 11.51 6.29 18.51
N ILE A 11 11.87 7.16 17.55
CA ILE A 11 11.33 7.08 16.19
C ILE A 11 12.40 6.56 15.24
N GLY A 12 12.08 5.47 14.53
CA GLY A 12 12.82 4.98 13.37
C GLY A 12 12.14 5.44 12.09
N ILE A 13 12.90 6.04 11.17
CA ILE A 13 12.36 6.56 9.92
C ILE A 13 13.00 5.83 8.75
N TYR A 14 12.16 5.32 7.85
CA TYR A 14 12.54 4.83 6.53
C TYR A 14 11.93 5.74 5.48
N ALA A 15 12.74 6.61 4.87
CA ALA A 15 12.33 7.49 3.79
C ALA A 15 12.98 7.06 2.46
N GLN A 16 12.45 7.53 1.35
CA GLN A 16 12.74 7.09 -0.01
C GLN A 16 14.23 7.07 -0.44
N HIS A 17 15.17 7.61 0.34
CA HIS A 17 16.60 7.63 0.03
C HIS A 17 17.51 7.31 1.24
N VAL A 18 16.96 6.79 2.33
CA VAL A 18 17.70 6.51 3.57
C VAL A 18 18.81 5.47 3.36
N TYR A 19 18.63 4.54 2.43
CA TYR A 19 19.63 3.49 2.12
C TYR A 19 20.92 4.03 1.46
N THR A 20 20.97 5.31 1.06
CA THR A 20 22.19 5.92 0.50
C THR A 20 23.24 6.28 1.57
N SER A 21 22.84 6.35 2.84
CA SER A 21 23.71 6.72 3.96
C SER A 21 24.32 5.55 4.72
N LEU A 22 24.18 4.32 4.22
CA LEU A 22 24.76 3.14 4.85
C LEU A 22 26.30 3.16 4.82
N PRO A 23 26.98 2.72 5.90
CA PRO A 23 28.45 2.73 5.99
C PRO A 23 29.06 1.69 5.07
N GLU A 24 29.66 2.10 4.00
CA GLU A 24 30.21 1.21 2.95
C GLU A 24 31.34 0.27 3.43
N GLY A 25 32.06 0.66 4.47
CA GLY A 25 33.18 -0.11 5.03
C GLY A 25 32.78 -1.31 5.88
N ASP A 26 31.51 -1.37 6.33
CA ASP A 26 31.00 -2.45 7.16
C ASP A 26 30.58 -3.66 6.32
N THR A 27 30.52 -4.83 6.97
CA THR A 27 29.74 -5.96 6.46
C THR A 27 28.27 -5.83 6.89
N VAL A 28 27.39 -6.59 6.25
CA VAL A 28 25.96 -6.67 6.64
C VAL A 28 25.83 -7.00 8.12
N LEU A 29 26.54 -8.04 8.60
CA LEU A 29 26.51 -8.45 10.01
C LEU A 29 26.93 -7.31 10.93
N ARG A 30 28.08 -6.69 10.64
CA ARG A 30 28.62 -5.61 11.49
C ARG A 30 27.68 -4.40 11.54
N TYR A 31 27.05 -4.05 10.43
CA TYR A 31 26.03 -3.01 10.42
C TYR A 31 24.84 -3.37 11.32
N LEU A 32 24.31 -4.60 11.22
CA LEU A 32 23.16 -5.06 12.02
C LEU A 32 23.50 -5.13 13.51
N GLU A 33 24.69 -5.61 13.87
CA GLU A 33 25.18 -5.64 15.27
C GLU A 33 25.23 -4.23 15.87
N ARG A 34 25.67 -3.25 15.07
CA ARG A 34 25.75 -1.85 15.51
C ARG A 34 24.38 -1.17 15.56
N ALA A 35 23.44 -1.52 14.67
CA ALA A 35 22.09 -0.99 14.64
C ALA A 35 21.20 -1.59 15.74
N ALA A 36 21.53 -2.78 16.22
CA ALA A 36 20.73 -3.49 17.20
C ALA A 36 20.71 -2.77 18.55
N ALA A 37 19.55 -2.80 19.21
CA ALA A 37 19.39 -2.29 20.57
C ALA A 37 20.35 -3.01 21.54
N VAL A 38 20.81 -2.28 22.54
CA VAL A 38 21.73 -2.82 23.56
C VAL A 38 21.10 -4.05 24.22
N GLY A 39 21.87 -5.17 24.27
CA GLY A 39 21.40 -6.43 24.85
C GLY A 39 20.67 -7.34 23.86
N THR A 40 20.54 -6.97 22.60
CA THR A 40 19.98 -7.85 21.57
C THR A 40 20.86 -9.10 21.40
N LYS A 41 20.23 -10.28 21.48
CA LYS A 41 20.93 -11.56 21.30
C LYS A 41 21.39 -11.74 19.87
N SER A 42 22.60 -12.29 19.64
CA SER A 42 23.13 -12.55 18.30
C SER A 42 22.19 -13.39 17.43
N GLN A 43 21.47 -14.35 18.03
CA GLN A 43 20.47 -15.14 17.31
C GLN A 43 19.36 -14.25 16.72
N ARG A 44 18.86 -13.26 17.45
CA ARG A 44 17.84 -12.32 16.95
C ARG A 44 18.36 -11.51 15.75
N ILE A 45 19.62 -11.11 15.78
CA ILE A 45 20.27 -10.40 14.66
C ILE A 45 20.29 -11.29 13.41
N LEU A 46 20.69 -12.58 13.59
CA LEU A 46 20.72 -13.56 12.51
C LEU A 46 19.32 -13.89 11.98
N ASP A 47 18.31 -13.97 12.85
CA ASP A 47 16.92 -14.24 12.47
C ASP A 47 16.37 -13.10 11.61
N VAL A 48 16.59 -11.84 12.00
CA VAL A 48 16.16 -10.65 11.22
C VAL A 48 16.95 -10.56 9.91
N ALA A 49 18.26 -10.83 9.94
CA ALA A 49 19.06 -10.87 8.71
C ALA A 49 18.53 -11.94 7.74
N GLY A 50 18.22 -13.13 8.24
CA GLY A 50 17.66 -14.23 7.47
C GLY A 50 16.27 -13.94 6.92
N ALA A 51 15.40 -13.26 7.69
CA ALA A 51 14.10 -12.79 7.24
C ALA A 51 14.23 -11.77 6.09
N MET A 52 15.25 -10.90 6.14
CA MET A 52 15.57 -9.95 5.08
C MET A 52 16.49 -10.56 3.99
N LEU A 53 16.51 -11.89 3.86
CA LEU A 53 17.23 -12.67 2.83
C LEU A 53 18.76 -12.54 2.88
N PHE A 54 19.34 -12.11 3.98
CA PHE A 54 20.79 -12.17 4.20
C PHE A 54 21.16 -13.51 4.88
N ARG A 55 21.31 -14.57 4.08
CA ARG A 55 21.61 -15.94 4.55
C ARG A 55 23.00 -16.39 4.13
N GLY A 56 23.63 -17.26 4.91
CA GLY A 56 24.94 -17.84 4.61
C GLY A 56 25.99 -16.77 4.34
N GLN A 57 26.66 -16.82 3.20
CA GLN A 57 27.72 -15.87 2.84
C GLN A 57 27.21 -14.44 2.58
N ALA A 58 25.91 -14.25 2.37
CA ALA A 58 25.36 -12.92 2.10
C ALA A 58 25.51 -11.99 3.33
N ILE A 59 25.57 -12.52 4.54
CA ILE A 59 25.72 -11.72 5.76
C ILE A 59 27.13 -11.13 5.92
N GLU A 60 28.13 -11.75 5.27
CA GLU A 60 29.53 -11.29 5.26
C GLU A 60 29.84 -10.32 4.11
N LYS A 61 28.87 -10.08 3.19
CA LYS A 61 29.06 -9.11 2.12
C LYS A 61 29.32 -7.72 2.70
N ARG A 62 30.19 -6.97 2.05
CA ARG A 62 30.38 -5.55 2.36
C ARG A 62 29.18 -4.73 1.86
N VAL A 63 28.78 -3.73 2.62
CA VAL A 63 27.70 -2.80 2.24
C VAL A 63 27.99 -2.13 0.89
N ALA A 64 29.24 -1.82 0.58
CA ALA A 64 29.67 -1.21 -0.68
C ALA A 64 29.26 -2.02 -1.93
N VAL A 65 29.20 -3.36 -1.85
CA VAL A 65 28.90 -4.23 -2.99
C VAL A 65 27.43 -4.63 -3.08
N LEU A 66 26.59 -4.16 -2.17
CA LEU A 66 25.15 -4.45 -2.17
C LEU A 66 24.42 -3.69 -3.28
N SER A 67 23.48 -4.35 -3.93
CA SER A 67 22.52 -3.72 -4.83
C SER A 67 21.62 -2.73 -4.08
N GLY A 68 20.89 -1.86 -4.82
CA GLY A 68 19.94 -0.93 -4.22
C GLY A 68 18.87 -1.63 -3.35
N GLY A 69 18.29 -2.72 -3.85
CA GLY A 69 17.33 -3.54 -3.09
C GLY A 69 17.94 -4.22 -1.87
N GLU A 70 19.18 -4.75 -1.96
CA GLU A 70 19.89 -5.29 -0.80
C GLU A 70 20.18 -4.21 0.25
N ARG A 71 20.56 -3.00 -0.17
CA ARG A 71 20.75 -1.85 0.75
C ARG A 71 19.44 -1.46 1.43
N ALA A 72 18.31 -1.43 0.70
CA ALA A 72 16.99 -1.15 1.26
C ALA A 72 16.62 -2.17 2.34
N ARG A 73 16.76 -3.47 2.04
CA ARG A 73 16.55 -4.56 3.01
C ARG A 73 17.43 -4.44 4.25
N LEU A 74 18.70 -4.10 4.06
CA LEU A 74 19.63 -3.93 5.17
C LEU A 74 19.23 -2.76 6.08
N CYS A 75 18.79 -1.65 5.50
CA CYS A 75 18.28 -0.51 6.25
C CYS A 75 17.04 -0.88 7.08
N LEU A 76 16.08 -1.57 6.48
CA LEU A 76 14.88 -2.06 7.16
C LEU A 76 15.23 -3.04 8.29
N ALA A 77 16.16 -3.97 8.05
CA ALA A 77 16.65 -4.89 9.08
C ALA A 77 17.26 -4.14 10.28
N GLY A 78 18.05 -3.10 10.01
CA GLY A 78 18.62 -2.26 11.07
C GLY A 78 17.56 -1.52 11.89
N LEU A 79 16.51 -1.00 11.25
CA LEU A 79 15.38 -0.37 11.95
C LEU A 79 14.60 -1.35 12.84
N LEU A 80 14.37 -2.58 12.36
CA LEU A 80 13.68 -3.62 13.13
C LEU A 80 14.49 -4.14 14.33
N LEU A 81 15.81 -4.01 14.30
CA LEU A 81 16.71 -4.37 15.39
C LEU A 81 16.96 -3.24 16.38
N GLY A 82 16.69 -2.00 15.98
CA GLY A 82 16.92 -0.80 16.78
C GLY A 82 16.03 -0.70 18.02
N SER A 83 16.27 0.34 18.82
CA SER A 83 15.49 0.63 20.03
C SER A 83 14.19 1.41 19.77
N SER A 84 13.88 1.73 18.52
CA SER A 84 12.69 2.50 18.16
C SER A 84 11.42 1.79 18.62
N ASN A 85 10.46 2.55 19.17
CA ASN A 85 9.12 2.06 19.48
C ASN A 85 8.05 2.62 18.55
N VAL A 86 8.44 3.50 17.64
CA VAL A 86 7.60 4.00 16.54
C VAL A 86 8.41 3.91 15.25
N LEU A 87 7.90 3.22 14.25
CA LEU A 87 8.46 3.19 12.90
C LEU A 87 7.60 4.03 11.97
N VAL A 88 8.23 4.90 11.19
CA VAL A 88 7.59 5.69 10.11
C VAL A 88 8.24 5.25 8.80
N LEU A 89 7.46 4.56 7.96
CA LEU A 89 7.95 3.93 6.74
C LEU A 89 7.23 4.52 5.53
N ASP A 90 8.00 5.14 4.64
CA ASP A 90 7.48 5.70 3.40
C ASP A 90 7.78 4.75 2.24
N GLU A 91 6.71 4.12 1.71
CA GLU A 91 6.77 3.12 0.63
C GLU A 91 7.84 2.03 0.85
N PRO A 92 7.81 1.31 2.00
CA PRO A 92 8.90 0.40 2.38
C PRO A 92 9.02 -0.82 1.46
N GLY A 93 7.97 -1.18 0.71
CA GLY A 93 7.96 -2.26 -0.27
C GLY A 93 8.48 -1.86 -1.65
N ASN A 94 8.68 -0.56 -1.89
CA ASN A 94 9.06 -0.08 -3.22
C ASN A 94 10.45 -0.60 -3.61
N HIS A 95 10.58 -1.09 -4.85
CA HIS A 95 11.79 -1.71 -5.40
C HIS A 95 12.24 -3.02 -4.73
N LEU A 96 11.40 -3.63 -3.88
CA LEU A 96 11.62 -4.95 -3.31
C LEU A 96 10.94 -6.03 -4.14
N ASP A 97 11.53 -7.23 -4.17
CA ASP A 97 10.87 -8.41 -4.72
C ASP A 97 9.77 -8.95 -3.79
N VAL A 98 8.85 -9.74 -4.34
CA VAL A 98 7.67 -10.25 -3.62
C VAL A 98 8.06 -11.02 -2.35
N GLU A 99 9.11 -11.86 -2.42
CA GLU A 99 9.59 -12.63 -1.26
C GLU A 99 10.05 -11.68 -0.12
N THR A 100 10.72 -10.61 -0.48
CA THR A 100 11.17 -9.60 0.49
C THR A 100 10.00 -8.80 1.07
N VAL A 101 9.01 -8.43 0.26
CA VAL A 101 7.80 -7.73 0.74
C VAL A 101 7.03 -8.60 1.73
N ASP A 102 6.86 -9.89 1.43
CA ASP A 102 6.23 -10.84 2.36
C ASP A 102 7.01 -11.01 3.67
N ALA A 103 8.34 -11.05 3.59
CA ALA A 103 9.20 -11.15 4.77
C ALA A 103 9.13 -9.88 5.62
N LEU A 104 9.11 -8.71 4.99
CA LEU A 104 8.92 -7.42 5.65
C LEU A 104 7.56 -7.34 6.33
N ALA A 105 6.47 -7.73 5.65
CA ALA A 105 5.13 -7.74 6.21
C ALA A 105 5.07 -8.59 7.49
N LYS A 106 5.62 -9.79 7.47
CA LYS A 106 5.70 -10.67 8.65
C LYS A 106 6.50 -10.03 9.78
N ALA A 107 7.65 -9.44 9.48
CA ALA A 107 8.48 -8.78 10.48
C ALA A 107 7.80 -7.57 11.12
N LEU A 108 6.97 -6.83 10.36
CA LEU A 108 6.19 -5.70 10.87
C LEU A 108 4.98 -6.13 11.70
N VAL A 109 4.34 -7.24 11.35
CA VAL A 109 3.28 -7.84 12.18
C VAL A 109 3.83 -8.31 13.53
N ASP A 110 5.05 -8.86 13.57
CA ASP A 110 5.73 -9.29 14.79
C ASP A 110 6.36 -8.12 15.58
N TYR A 111 6.36 -6.92 15.03
CA TYR A 111 6.95 -5.76 15.69
C TYR A 111 6.07 -5.28 16.85
N SER A 112 6.63 -5.13 18.03
CA SER A 112 5.90 -4.81 19.27
C SER A 112 5.58 -3.32 19.45
N GLY A 113 6.08 -2.43 18.56
CA GLY A 113 5.86 -1.01 18.59
C GLY A 113 4.72 -0.56 17.67
N THR A 114 4.64 0.74 17.45
CA THR A 114 3.70 1.35 16.50
C THR A 114 4.37 1.48 15.13
N VAL A 115 3.67 1.07 14.08
CA VAL A 115 4.12 1.26 12.69
C VAL A 115 3.18 2.20 11.98
N ILE A 116 3.71 3.28 11.42
CA ILE A 116 3.01 4.20 10.54
C ILE A 116 3.66 4.06 9.16
N PHE A 117 2.90 3.68 8.16
CA PHE A 117 3.46 3.49 6.83
C PHE A 117 2.54 3.98 5.72
N THR A 118 3.14 4.38 4.60
CA THR A 118 2.46 4.57 3.33
C THR A 118 2.76 3.38 2.43
N SER A 119 1.81 2.93 1.64
CA SER A 119 2.04 1.94 0.59
C SER A 119 0.92 1.98 -0.44
N HIS A 120 1.28 1.77 -1.69
CA HIS A 120 0.34 1.52 -2.78
C HIS A 120 0.12 0.01 -3.00
N ASP A 121 0.90 -0.86 -2.38
CA ASP A 121 0.72 -2.32 -2.42
C ASP A 121 -0.40 -2.75 -1.46
N ARG A 122 -1.55 -3.08 -2.03
CA ARG A 122 -2.74 -3.48 -1.27
C ARG A 122 -2.56 -4.80 -0.52
N ALA A 123 -1.79 -5.73 -1.07
CA ALA A 123 -1.51 -7.00 -0.40
C ALA A 123 -0.70 -6.75 0.87
N PHE A 124 0.30 -5.87 0.78
CA PHE A 124 1.09 -5.44 1.93
C PHE A 124 0.25 -4.69 2.97
N VAL A 125 -0.57 -3.71 2.53
CA VAL A 125 -1.48 -2.98 3.44
C VAL A 125 -2.45 -3.94 4.12
N SER A 126 -3.05 -4.86 3.37
CA SER A 126 -3.99 -5.85 3.91
C SER A 126 -3.36 -6.80 4.92
N ALA A 127 -2.07 -7.11 4.77
CA ALA A 127 -1.34 -8.00 5.67
C ALA A 127 -0.90 -7.31 6.97
N VAL A 128 -0.59 -6.01 6.93
CA VAL A 128 0.08 -5.29 8.03
C VAL A 128 -0.85 -4.31 8.74
N ALA A 129 -1.76 -3.63 8.02
CA ALA A 129 -2.54 -2.55 8.58
C ALA A 129 -3.62 -3.07 9.53
N THR A 130 -3.65 -2.53 10.75
CA THR A 130 -4.71 -2.72 11.74
C THR A 130 -5.65 -1.51 11.81
N ASN A 131 -5.26 -0.41 11.21
CA ASN A 131 -6.00 0.83 11.14
C ASN A 131 -5.62 1.59 9.87
N VAL A 132 -6.58 2.27 9.23
CA VAL A 132 -6.35 3.03 8.00
C VAL A 132 -6.66 4.50 8.25
N VAL A 133 -5.75 5.37 7.85
CA VAL A 133 -5.94 6.82 7.87
C VAL A 133 -5.92 7.34 6.43
N GLU A 134 -7.05 7.81 5.96
CA GLU A 134 -7.17 8.44 4.65
C GLU A 134 -6.85 9.94 4.76
N VAL A 135 -5.97 10.43 3.90
CA VAL A 135 -5.60 11.83 3.80
C VAL A 135 -5.88 12.31 2.38
N GLY A 136 -6.89 13.15 2.23
CA GLY A 136 -7.27 13.67 0.91
C GLY A 136 -8.30 14.80 1.01
N GLY A 137 -8.42 15.60 -0.04
CA GLY A 137 -9.41 16.69 -0.13
C GLY A 137 -9.40 17.66 1.06
N GLY A 138 -8.23 17.90 1.68
CA GLY A 138 -8.11 18.74 2.88
C GLY A 138 -8.68 18.14 4.16
N ARG A 139 -9.05 16.85 4.15
CA ARG A 139 -9.59 16.10 5.29
C ARG A 139 -8.67 14.94 5.67
N VAL A 140 -8.73 14.57 6.95
CA VAL A 140 -8.10 13.38 7.50
C VAL A 140 -9.20 12.55 8.13
N VAL A 141 -9.41 11.33 7.64
CA VAL A 141 -10.42 10.41 8.15
C VAL A 141 -9.72 9.17 8.69
N ASN A 142 -10.02 8.83 9.93
CA ASN A 142 -9.50 7.63 10.58
C ASN A 142 -10.56 6.52 10.54
N TYR A 143 -10.27 5.45 9.82
CA TYR A 143 -11.13 4.26 9.75
C TYR A 143 -10.60 3.23 10.75
N ALA A 144 -11.40 2.98 11.79
CA ALA A 144 -11.08 1.93 12.75
C ALA A 144 -11.28 0.55 12.13
N GLY A 145 -10.23 -0.26 12.11
CA GLY A 145 -10.23 -1.60 11.55
C GLY A 145 -9.16 -1.79 10.48
N ASP A 146 -9.09 -3.01 9.95
CA ASP A 146 -8.16 -3.39 8.91
C ASP A 146 -8.54 -2.80 7.53
N TYR A 147 -7.72 -3.09 6.53
CA TYR A 147 -7.94 -2.61 5.17
C TYR A 147 -9.25 -3.12 4.55
N ALA A 148 -9.72 -4.32 4.93
CA ALA A 148 -10.99 -4.84 4.46
C ALA A 148 -12.18 -4.06 5.03
N ALA A 149 -12.10 -3.65 6.30
CA ALA A 149 -13.10 -2.79 6.94
C ALA A 149 -13.13 -1.39 6.30
N TYR A 150 -11.97 -0.84 5.97
CA TYR A 150 -11.85 0.42 5.21
C TYR A 150 -12.56 0.32 3.85
N LEU A 151 -12.27 -0.70 3.05
CA LEU A 151 -12.91 -0.90 1.75
C LEU A 151 -14.44 -1.08 1.88
N ALA A 152 -14.90 -1.77 2.91
CA ALA A 152 -16.34 -1.93 3.18
C ALA A 152 -17.02 -0.61 3.56
N ALA A 153 -16.32 0.26 4.31
CA ALA A 153 -16.82 1.60 4.65
C ALA A 153 -16.92 2.48 3.40
N MET A 154 -15.88 2.52 2.60
CA MET A 154 -15.86 3.26 1.33
C MET A 154 -16.98 2.84 0.37
N ASN A 155 -17.24 1.52 0.25
CA ASN A 155 -18.32 1.03 -0.61
C ASN A 155 -19.70 1.48 -0.08
N ARG A 156 -19.92 1.50 1.23
CA ARG A 156 -21.18 1.99 1.83
C ARG A 156 -21.39 3.48 1.58
N GLU A 157 -20.34 4.29 1.70
CA GLU A 157 -20.41 5.72 1.42
C GLU A 157 -20.81 5.98 -0.05
N ILE A 158 -20.23 5.21 -0.99
CA ILE A 158 -20.58 5.29 -2.42
C ILE A 158 -22.05 4.87 -2.65
N ASP A 159 -22.50 3.76 -2.06
CA ASP A 159 -23.87 3.26 -2.21
C ASP A 159 -24.87 4.25 -1.62
N ASP A 160 -24.57 4.87 -0.47
CA ASP A 160 -25.42 5.88 0.19
C ASP A 160 -25.48 7.18 -0.65
N GLU A 161 -24.39 7.60 -1.25
CA GLU A 161 -24.36 8.75 -2.16
C GLU A 161 -25.15 8.48 -3.47
N GLU A 162 -25.06 7.29 -4.03
CA GLU A 162 -25.86 6.87 -5.20
C GLU A 162 -27.35 6.81 -4.85
N ALA A 163 -27.72 6.29 -3.68
CA ALA A 163 -29.11 6.26 -3.20
C ALA A 163 -29.67 7.67 -2.97
N ALA A 164 -28.86 8.59 -2.46
CA ALA A 164 -29.22 9.99 -2.26
C ALA A 164 -29.38 10.73 -3.59
N ALA A 165 -28.48 10.49 -4.57
CA ALA A 165 -28.58 11.05 -5.90
C ALA A 165 -29.78 10.52 -6.70
N GLY A 166 -30.13 9.23 -6.54
CA GLY A 166 -31.31 8.61 -7.15
C GLY A 166 -32.63 9.11 -6.60
N ARG A 167 -32.68 9.61 -5.36
CA ARG A 167 -33.86 10.23 -4.75
C ARG A 167 -34.06 11.69 -5.14
N ALA A 168 -33.04 12.34 -5.72
CA ALA A 168 -33.09 13.75 -6.12
C ALA A 168 -33.62 13.99 -7.54
N THR A 169 -34.13 12.98 -8.26
CA THR A 169 -34.86 13.17 -9.51
C THR A 169 -36.32 13.50 -9.22
N PRO A 170 -36.77 14.76 -9.40
CA PRO A 170 -38.20 15.08 -9.26
C PRO A 170 -38.95 14.45 -10.42
N ALA A 171 -40.02 13.72 -10.11
CA ALA A 171 -41.04 13.37 -11.09
C ALA A 171 -41.61 14.66 -11.71
N THR A 172 -41.21 14.97 -12.94
CA THR A 172 -41.78 16.06 -13.73
C THR A 172 -43.13 15.63 -14.29
N GLY A 173 -44.17 16.02 -13.58
CA GLY A 173 -45.54 16.15 -14.11
C GLY A 173 -45.86 17.62 -14.27
N GLY A 174 -45.92 18.08 -15.50
CA GLY A 174 -46.31 19.30 -16.17
C GLY A 174 -46.86 20.52 -15.40
N ARG A 175 -46.38 21.71 -15.78
CA ARG A 175 -47.18 22.78 -16.41
C ARG A 175 -46.33 24.01 -16.69
N ALA A 176 -46.55 24.57 -17.86
CA ALA A 176 -45.92 25.78 -18.37
C ALA A 176 -46.16 27.02 -17.51
N GLY A 177 -45.11 27.85 -17.34
CA GLY A 177 -45.19 29.19 -16.77
C GLY A 177 -43.94 29.98 -17.09
N LYS A 178 -44.06 30.95 -17.98
CA LYS A 178 -43.06 31.86 -18.51
C LYS A 178 -42.66 32.89 -17.49
N ALA A 179 -41.37 33.04 -17.15
CA ALA A 179 -40.80 34.32 -16.70
C ALA A 179 -39.26 34.32 -16.77
N THR A 180 -38.82 35.38 -17.37
CA THR A 180 -37.47 35.88 -17.65
C THR A 180 -36.62 36.14 -16.39
N GLY A 181 -35.34 35.82 -16.45
CA GLY A 181 -34.38 36.31 -15.47
C GLY A 181 -33.07 35.51 -15.43
N LYS A 182 -32.06 35.98 -16.17
CA LYS A 182 -30.65 35.54 -16.00
C LYS A 182 -30.13 36.02 -14.67
N PRO A 183 -29.32 35.21 -13.96
CA PRO A 183 -27.90 35.47 -14.04
C PRO A 183 -27.03 34.22 -14.23
N ALA A 184 -26.06 34.37 -15.11
CA ALA A 184 -24.97 33.46 -15.32
C ALA A 184 -24.00 33.58 -14.11
N ALA A 185 -23.76 32.48 -13.44
CA ALA A 185 -22.53 32.15 -12.70
C ALA A 185 -22.74 30.95 -11.72
N LYS A 186 -22.91 29.73 -12.21
CA LYS A 186 -22.81 28.48 -11.39
C LYS A 186 -22.58 27.23 -12.25
N ALA A 187 -22.14 27.38 -13.49
CA ALA A 187 -21.89 26.21 -14.35
C ALA A 187 -20.55 25.50 -14.11
N GLY A 188 -19.58 26.13 -13.45
CA GLY A 188 -18.25 25.56 -13.24
C GLY A 188 -18.15 24.59 -12.06
N SER A 189 -18.87 24.82 -10.97
CA SER A 189 -18.76 23.98 -9.75
C SER A 189 -19.56 22.67 -9.82
N ALA A 190 -20.67 22.65 -10.56
CA ALA A 190 -21.46 21.45 -10.78
C ALA A 190 -20.76 20.44 -11.71
N SER A 191 -19.94 20.93 -12.66
CA SER A 191 -19.16 20.10 -13.59
C SER A 191 -17.97 19.43 -12.90
N ALA A 192 -17.26 20.14 -12.02
CA ALA A 192 -16.13 19.62 -11.26
C ALA A 192 -16.57 18.54 -10.25
N GLY A 193 -17.65 18.78 -9.51
CA GLY A 193 -18.20 17.81 -8.58
C GLY A 193 -18.76 16.53 -9.24
N ASN A 194 -19.29 16.64 -10.48
CA ASN A 194 -19.71 15.47 -11.24
C ASN A 194 -18.50 14.66 -11.74
N ARG A 195 -17.42 15.34 -12.18
CA ARG A 195 -16.21 14.66 -12.64
C ARG A 195 -15.49 13.95 -11.49
N GLU A 196 -15.42 14.57 -10.32
CA GLU A 196 -14.87 13.95 -9.11
C GLU A 196 -15.64 12.68 -8.71
N ARG A 197 -16.98 12.73 -8.73
CA ARG A 197 -17.82 11.55 -8.43
C ARG A 197 -17.63 10.43 -9.45
N GLU A 198 -17.55 10.76 -10.73
CA GLU A 198 -17.29 9.79 -11.80
C GLU A 198 -15.94 9.10 -11.60
N LEU A 199 -14.89 9.86 -11.29
CA LEU A 199 -13.56 9.34 -11.02
C LEU A 199 -13.55 8.43 -9.78
N ARG A 200 -14.17 8.84 -8.68
CA ARG A 200 -14.29 8.01 -7.48
C ARG A 200 -15.03 6.70 -7.75
N ARG A 201 -16.08 6.73 -8.55
CA ARG A 201 -16.82 5.52 -8.96
C ARG A 201 -15.96 4.61 -9.84
N GLU A 202 -15.25 5.15 -10.81
CA GLU A 202 -14.38 4.37 -11.70
C GLU A 202 -13.21 3.76 -10.90
N THR A 203 -12.61 4.52 -9.98
CA THR A 203 -11.56 4.05 -9.07
C THR A 203 -12.06 2.91 -8.19
N GLY A 204 -13.23 3.03 -7.55
CA GLY A 204 -13.83 1.98 -6.75
C GLY A 204 -14.21 0.72 -7.55
N ASN A 205 -14.60 0.85 -8.82
CA ASN A 205 -14.83 -0.30 -9.70
C ASN A 205 -13.53 -1.02 -10.04
N LEU A 206 -12.46 -0.27 -10.33
CA LEU A 206 -11.14 -0.82 -10.59
C LEU A 206 -10.59 -1.54 -9.37
N GLU A 207 -10.81 -1.00 -8.19
CA GLU A 207 -10.41 -1.64 -6.92
C GLU A 207 -11.04 -3.01 -6.74
N ARG A 208 -12.33 -3.14 -7.01
CA ARG A 208 -13.01 -4.44 -6.98
C ARG A 208 -12.44 -5.41 -8.02
N SER A 209 -12.13 -4.89 -9.21
CA SER A 209 -11.55 -5.69 -10.29
C SER A 209 -10.15 -6.19 -9.94
N ILE A 210 -9.31 -5.32 -9.39
CA ILE A 210 -7.95 -5.63 -8.91
C ILE A 210 -8.00 -6.71 -7.82
N ALA A 211 -8.86 -6.54 -6.81
CA ALA A 211 -9.00 -7.53 -5.74
C ALA A 211 -9.44 -8.91 -6.26
N ARG A 212 -10.37 -8.94 -7.24
CA ARG A 212 -10.78 -10.18 -7.89
C ARG A 212 -9.65 -10.82 -8.68
N LEU A 213 -8.94 -10.05 -9.51
CA LEU A 213 -7.85 -10.56 -10.35
C LEU A 213 -6.66 -11.06 -9.52
N ASP A 214 -6.35 -10.40 -8.41
CA ASP A 214 -5.32 -10.89 -7.48
C ASP A 214 -5.73 -12.20 -6.80
N ALA A 215 -6.99 -12.34 -6.39
CA ALA A 215 -7.52 -13.60 -5.86
C ALA A 215 -7.50 -14.72 -6.90
N GLU A 216 -7.86 -14.45 -8.16
CA GLU A 216 -7.77 -15.39 -9.28
C GLU A 216 -6.31 -15.81 -9.52
N ARG A 217 -5.37 -14.87 -9.54
CA ARG A 217 -3.94 -15.15 -9.69
C ARG A 217 -3.41 -16.06 -8.59
N LYS A 218 -3.74 -15.77 -7.33
CA LYS A 218 -3.35 -16.58 -6.16
C LYS A 218 -3.94 -17.99 -6.23
N ARG A 219 -5.19 -18.12 -6.68
CA ARG A 219 -5.83 -19.41 -6.89
C ARG A 219 -5.11 -20.21 -7.97
N HIS A 220 -4.85 -19.63 -9.14
CA HIS A 220 -4.11 -20.30 -10.21
C HIS A 220 -2.69 -20.68 -9.78
N GLN A 221 -2.03 -19.87 -8.95
CA GLN A 221 -0.73 -20.22 -8.38
C GLN A 221 -0.80 -21.46 -7.47
N ALA A 222 -1.82 -21.56 -6.64
CA ALA A 222 -2.04 -22.73 -5.80
C ALA A 222 -2.40 -23.97 -6.64
N ASP A 223 -3.25 -23.82 -7.65
CA ASP A 223 -3.65 -24.89 -8.58
C ASP A 223 -2.44 -25.38 -9.38
N LEU A 224 -1.53 -24.49 -9.81
CA LEU A 224 -0.30 -24.85 -10.52
C LEU A 224 0.64 -25.69 -9.66
N LEU A 225 0.75 -25.38 -8.35
CA LEU A 225 1.56 -26.18 -7.42
C LEU A 225 0.96 -27.57 -7.16
N ALA A 226 -0.35 -27.73 -7.32
CA ALA A 226 -1.06 -28.99 -7.15
C ALA A 226 -1.18 -29.82 -8.44
N ALA A 227 -0.93 -29.21 -9.60
CA ALA A 227 -1.07 -29.84 -10.90
C ALA A 227 0.00 -30.94 -11.11
N THR A 228 -0.45 -32.13 -11.46
CA THR A 228 0.42 -33.27 -11.75
C THR A 228 0.50 -33.59 -13.26
N ASP A 229 -0.46 -33.12 -14.05
CA ASP A 229 -0.49 -33.24 -15.48
C ASP A 229 0.18 -32.04 -16.18
N PRO A 230 1.17 -32.26 -17.07
CA PRO A 230 1.85 -31.18 -17.78
C PRO A 230 0.93 -30.32 -18.66
N ALA A 231 -0.11 -30.92 -19.27
CA ALA A 231 -1.05 -30.18 -20.11
C ALA A 231 -1.97 -29.28 -19.28
N GLU A 232 -2.36 -29.71 -18.09
CA GLU A 232 -3.13 -28.94 -17.14
C GLU A 232 -2.27 -27.81 -16.55
N ALA A 233 -1.04 -28.09 -16.18
CA ALA A 233 -0.09 -27.09 -15.67
C ALA A 233 0.15 -25.96 -16.68
N LEU A 234 0.24 -26.29 -17.99
CA LEU A 234 0.40 -25.27 -19.04
C LEU A 234 -0.83 -24.36 -19.12
N ARG A 235 -2.05 -24.92 -19.09
CA ARG A 235 -3.30 -24.14 -19.11
C ARG A 235 -3.43 -23.21 -17.91
N ILE A 236 -3.09 -23.70 -16.72
CA ILE A 236 -3.12 -22.91 -15.49
C ILE A 236 -2.08 -21.79 -15.58
N HIS A 237 -0.88 -22.07 -16.09
CA HIS A 237 0.16 -21.07 -16.29
C HIS A 237 -0.27 -19.97 -17.27
N GLU A 238 -0.92 -20.31 -18.38
CA GLU A 238 -1.47 -19.34 -19.33
C GLU A 238 -2.56 -18.48 -18.68
N ALA A 239 -3.47 -19.08 -17.91
CA ALA A 239 -4.51 -18.37 -17.17
C ALA A 239 -3.92 -17.43 -16.12
N MET A 240 -2.90 -17.88 -15.38
CA MET A 240 -2.17 -17.07 -14.41
C MET A 240 -1.46 -15.87 -15.06
N THR A 241 -0.81 -16.09 -16.21
CA THR A 241 -0.12 -15.04 -16.97
C THR A 241 -1.12 -13.98 -17.47
N LYS A 242 -2.28 -14.42 -17.95
CA LYS A 242 -3.35 -13.54 -18.36
C LYS A 242 -3.90 -12.73 -17.18
N ALA A 243 -4.21 -13.38 -16.06
CA ALA A 243 -4.69 -12.69 -14.86
C ALA A 243 -3.67 -11.67 -14.34
N ALA A 244 -2.37 -11.97 -14.42
CA ALA A 244 -1.31 -11.04 -14.04
C ALA A 244 -1.24 -9.82 -14.98
N ALA A 245 -1.42 -10.02 -16.29
CA ALA A 245 -1.45 -8.92 -17.26
C ALA A 245 -2.69 -8.03 -17.07
N ASP A 246 -3.87 -8.64 -16.87
CA ASP A 246 -5.12 -7.91 -16.62
C ASP A 246 -5.05 -7.14 -15.29
N LEU A 247 -4.40 -7.71 -14.27
CA LEU A 247 -4.15 -7.06 -12.98
C LEU A 247 -3.27 -5.82 -13.16
N ALA A 248 -2.13 -5.96 -13.84
CA ALA A 248 -1.20 -4.85 -14.07
C ALA A 248 -1.87 -3.70 -14.85
N ALA A 249 -2.68 -4.01 -15.86
CA ALA A 249 -3.43 -3.00 -16.61
C ALA A 249 -4.48 -2.28 -15.75
N ALA A 250 -5.16 -3.01 -14.85
CA ALA A 250 -6.12 -2.42 -13.93
C ALA A 250 -5.45 -1.53 -12.88
N GLU A 251 -4.29 -1.92 -12.37
CA GLU A 251 -3.47 -1.13 -11.43
C GLU A 251 -2.95 0.15 -12.08
N GLU A 252 -2.42 0.07 -13.30
CA GLU A 252 -1.96 1.24 -14.05
C GLU A 252 -3.12 2.24 -14.28
N ARG A 253 -4.28 1.73 -14.68
CA ARG A 253 -5.46 2.57 -14.88
C ARG A 253 -5.93 3.22 -13.57
N TRP A 254 -5.92 2.46 -12.48
CA TRP A 254 -6.27 2.96 -11.16
C TRP A 254 -5.30 4.07 -10.71
N LEU A 255 -4.00 3.91 -10.96
CA LEU A 255 -2.99 4.92 -10.61
C LEU A 255 -3.27 6.25 -11.35
N VAL A 256 -3.53 6.19 -12.66
CA VAL A 256 -3.85 7.38 -13.47
C VAL A 256 -5.10 8.10 -12.95
N LEU A 257 -6.15 7.34 -12.61
CA LEU A 257 -7.39 7.94 -12.11
C LEU A 257 -7.25 8.51 -10.70
N SER A 258 -6.44 7.87 -9.84
CA SER A 258 -6.16 8.38 -8.50
C SER A 258 -5.32 9.65 -8.52
N GLU A 259 -4.36 9.78 -9.46
CA GLU A 259 -3.63 11.03 -9.69
C GLU A 259 -4.55 12.14 -10.22
N GLU A 260 -5.45 11.81 -11.16
CA GLU A 260 -6.43 12.77 -11.69
C GLU A 260 -7.38 13.24 -10.57
N LEU A 261 -7.81 12.32 -9.70
CA LEU A 261 -8.66 12.63 -8.55
C LEU A 261 -7.93 13.53 -7.53
N ALA A 262 -6.66 13.25 -7.26
CA ALA A 262 -5.82 14.07 -6.38
C ALA A 262 -5.59 15.48 -6.93
N GLY A 263 -5.56 15.64 -8.25
CA GLY A 263 -5.42 16.94 -8.93
C GLY A 263 -6.67 17.82 -8.94
N LEU A 264 -7.83 17.25 -8.59
CA LEU A 264 -9.12 17.98 -8.53
C LEU A 264 -9.44 18.54 -7.13
N GLY A 265 -8.73 18.11 -6.09
CA GLY A 265 -8.86 18.59 -4.69
C GLY A 265 -7.82 19.64 -4.38
#